data_a8ca5d5b12d060c520ae2b1014fb9b31
#
_entry.id   a8ca5d5b12d060c520ae2b1014fb9b31
#
_cell.length_a   1.000
_cell.length_b   1.000
_cell.length_c   1.000
_cell.angle_alpha   90.00
_cell.angle_beta   90.00
_cell.angle_gamma   90.00
#
_symmetry.space_group_name_H-M   'P 1'
#
loop_
_entity.id
_entity.type
_entity.pdbx_description
1 polymer ?
#
loop_
_entity_poly.entity_id
_entity_poly.type
_entity_poly.pdbx_seq_one_letter_code
_entity_poly.pdbx_strand_id
1 'polypeptide(L)'
;MRKVFLDLGAHAAISVKKFREEYPNSSDYEIISFECNPRFIEVLQNTDGITFHNKAVWIEDGIQNFYLGHAASSSLIYGKTRGNLDFTNPIQVESVDISKWITENFSKDDYIIMKMDIEGAE
;
A
#
# COMPACT_ATOMS: atom_id res chain seq x y z
N MET A 1 23.21 -6.19 1.33
CA MET A 1 21.85 -6.47 1.82
C MET A 1 21.09 -5.16 2.03
N ARG A 2 19.95 -5.03 1.39
CA ARG A 2 19.04 -3.91 1.64
C ARG A 2 18.13 -4.25 2.80
N LYS A 3 17.80 -3.23 3.59
CA LYS A 3 16.76 -3.33 4.63
C LYS A 3 15.60 -2.46 4.19
N VAL A 4 14.41 -3.05 4.06
CA VAL A 4 13.24 -2.39 3.49
C VAL A 4 12.04 -2.58 4.39
N PHE A 5 11.32 -1.49 4.64
CA PHE A 5 9.96 -1.54 5.15
C PHE A 5 9.00 -1.34 3.97
N LEU A 6 8.29 -2.39 3.63
CA LEU A 6 7.35 -2.41 2.52
C LEU A 6 5.93 -2.24 3.08
N ASP A 7 5.35 -1.09 2.83
CA ASP A 7 4.06 -0.68 3.39
C ASP A 7 2.98 -0.79 2.32
N LEU A 8 2.23 -1.88 2.36
CA LEU A 8 1.16 -2.16 1.40
C LEU A 8 -0.17 -1.70 1.98
N GLY A 9 -0.72 -0.64 1.42
CA GLY A 9 -1.90 0.04 1.95
C GLY A 9 -1.50 1.08 2.99
N ALA A 10 -0.73 2.09 2.56
CA ALA A 10 -0.09 3.05 3.46
C ALA A 10 -1.06 4.07 4.07
N HIS A 11 -2.24 4.25 3.48
CA HIS A 11 -3.25 5.21 3.92
C HIS A 11 -2.65 6.61 4.15
N ALA A 12 -2.86 7.21 5.30
CA ALA A 12 -2.36 8.56 5.63
C ALA A 12 -0.94 8.54 6.21
N ALA A 13 -0.11 7.58 5.82
CA ALA A 13 1.26 7.40 6.31
C ALA A 13 1.38 7.09 7.81
N ILE A 14 0.30 6.63 8.41
CA ILE A 14 0.27 6.30 9.86
C ILE A 14 1.24 5.17 10.17
N SER A 15 1.28 4.13 9.33
CA SER A 15 2.18 3.00 9.52
C SER A 15 3.65 3.39 9.34
N VAL A 16 3.95 4.33 8.45
CA VAL A 16 5.31 4.87 8.30
C VAL A 16 5.75 5.58 9.57
N LYS A 17 4.89 6.44 10.10
CA LYS A 17 5.17 7.15 11.35
C LYS A 17 5.41 6.18 12.51
N LYS A 18 4.52 5.22 12.66
CA LYS A 18 4.60 4.21 13.71
C LYS A 18 5.86 3.36 13.60
N PHE A 19 6.22 2.95 12.39
CA PHE A 19 7.45 2.21 12.13
C PHE A 19 8.68 3.02 12.54
N ARG A 20 8.73 4.29 12.17
CA ARG A 20 9.85 5.18 12.50
C ARG A 20 9.99 5.42 14.00
N GLU A 21 8.88 5.48 14.72
CA GLU A 21 8.89 5.75 16.17
C GLU A 21 9.18 4.50 17.01
N GLU A 22 8.68 3.34 16.59
CA GLU A 22 8.66 2.15 17.44
C GLU A 22 9.63 1.05 17.02
N TYR A 23 10.00 0.97 15.73
CA TYR A 23 10.82 -0.14 15.28
C TYR A 23 12.32 0.12 15.52
N PRO A 24 13.04 -0.84 16.14
CA PRO A 24 14.48 -0.64 16.40
C PRO A 24 15.26 -0.41 15.11
N ASN A 25 16.12 0.60 15.12
CA ASN A 25 16.98 0.97 13.99
C ASN A 25 16.19 1.31 12.71
N SER A 26 14.99 1.87 12.86
CA SER A 26 14.13 2.19 11.71
C SER A 26 14.81 3.12 10.69
N SER A 27 15.73 3.96 11.12
CA SER A 27 16.48 4.86 10.22
C SER A 27 17.39 4.12 9.24
N ASP A 28 17.69 2.85 9.48
CA ASP A 28 18.49 2.01 8.60
C ASP A 28 17.66 1.42 7.45
N TYR A 29 16.34 1.60 7.47
CA TYR A 29 15.44 0.99 6.51
C TYR A 29 15.05 1.98 5.42
N GLU A 30 15.06 1.50 4.17
CA GLU A 30 14.38 2.13 3.05
C GLU A 30 12.89 1.90 3.21
N ILE A 31 12.07 2.94 3.01
CA ILE A 31 10.61 2.83 3.14
C ILE A 31 9.99 2.96 1.76
N ILE A 32 9.22 1.95 1.38
CA ILE A 32 8.50 1.91 0.10
C ILE A 32 7.01 1.71 0.43
N SER A 33 6.17 2.66 -0.03
CA SER A 33 4.75 2.67 0.30
C SER A 33 3.89 2.58 -0.96
N PHE A 34 2.86 1.73 -0.90
CA PHE A 34 1.85 1.60 -1.94
C PHE A 34 0.50 2.04 -1.39
N GLU A 35 -0.19 2.91 -2.11
CA GLU A 35 -1.55 3.33 -1.80
C GLU A 35 -2.25 3.78 -3.08
N CYS A 36 -3.47 3.30 -3.30
CA CYS A 36 -4.25 3.66 -4.49
C CYS A 36 -5.43 4.60 -4.20
N ASN A 37 -5.82 4.76 -2.94
CA ASN A 37 -6.94 5.62 -2.59
C ASN A 37 -6.58 7.10 -2.80
N PRO A 38 -7.30 7.82 -3.69
CA PRO A 38 -6.99 9.23 -3.99
C PRO A 38 -6.98 10.13 -2.76
N ARG A 39 -7.73 9.75 -1.74
CA ARG A 39 -7.84 10.47 -0.48
C ARG A 39 -6.49 10.69 0.21
N PHE A 40 -5.55 9.76 0.02
CA PHE A 40 -4.27 9.75 0.73
C PHE A 40 -3.08 10.15 -0.13
N ILE A 41 -3.27 10.43 -1.41
CA ILE A 41 -2.16 10.72 -2.33
C ILE A 41 -1.37 11.94 -1.87
N GLU A 42 -2.05 13.03 -1.54
CA GLU A 42 -1.38 14.27 -1.15
C GLU A 42 -0.52 14.11 0.09
N VAL A 43 -1.03 13.44 1.13
CA VAL A 43 -0.27 13.26 2.36
C VAL A 43 0.94 12.35 2.13
N LEU A 44 0.82 11.34 1.29
CA LEU A 44 1.94 10.44 0.99
C LEU A 44 2.99 11.10 0.11
N GLN A 45 2.58 11.91 -0.86
CA GLN A 45 3.51 12.68 -1.69
C GLN A 45 4.32 13.68 -0.87
N ASN A 46 3.76 14.18 0.22
CA ASN A 46 4.41 15.14 1.11
C ASN A 46 5.12 14.49 2.30
N THR A 47 5.17 13.16 2.36
CA THR A 47 5.90 12.44 3.41
C THR A 47 7.36 12.26 3.00
N ASP A 48 8.27 12.87 3.76
CA ASP A 48 9.69 12.82 3.45
C ASP A 48 10.29 11.43 3.67
N GLY A 49 11.25 11.09 2.84
CA GLY A 49 12.08 9.90 3.02
C GLY A 49 11.42 8.59 2.64
N ILE A 50 10.31 8.63 1.91
CA ILE A 50 9.68 7.41 1.40
C ILE A 50 9.68 7.40 -0.12
N THR A 51 9.64 6.18 -0.69
CA THR A 51 9.33 5.97 -2.11
C THR A 51 7.86 5.61 -2.19
N PHE A 52 7.05 6.50 -2.77
CA PHE A 52 5.61 6.31 -2.85
C PHE A 52 5.19 5.87 -4.25
N HIS A 53 4.42 4.77 -4.32
CA HIS A 53 3.77 4.29 -5.53
C HIS A 53 2.26 4.42 -5.40
N ASN A 54 1.66 5.26 -6.25
CA ASN A 54 0.22 5.41 -6.33
C ASN A 54 -0.38 4.27 -7.14
N LYS A 55 -0.37 3.08 -6.56
CA LYS A 55 -0.85 1.85 -7.20
C LYS A 55 -1.52 0.95 -6.18
N ALA A 56 -2.51 0.19 -6.66
CA ALA A 56 -3.11 -0.86 -5.87
C ALA A 56 -2.20 -2.09 -5.87
N VAL A 57 -2.12 -2.74 -4.74
CA VAL A 57 -1.45 -4.04 -4.61
C VAL A 57 -2.46 -5.13 -5.00
N TRP A 58 -2.11 -5.95 -5.98
CA TRP A 58 -3.03 -6.94 -6.53
C TRP A 58 -2.25 -8.17 -7.01
N ILE A 59 -2.93 -9.05 -7.73
CA ILE A 59 -2.37 -10.28 -8.29
C ILE A 59 -1.98 -10.14 -9.75
N GLU A 60 -2.26 -8.99 -10.36
CA GLU A 60 -1.91 -8.70 -11.75
C GLU A 60 -1.68 -7.21 -11.96
N ASP A 61 -0.84 -6.88 -12.94
CA ASP A 61 -0.69 -5.51 -13.43
C ASP A 61 -1.91 -5.13 -14.26
N GLY A 62 -2.30 -3.86 -14.22
CA GLY A 62 -3.39 -3.36 -15.05
C GLY A 62 -4.21 -2.29 -14.37
N ILE A 63 -5.48 -2.21 -14.76
CA ILE A 63 -6.45 -1.25 -14.21
C ILE A 63 -7.53 -2.05 -13.50
N GLN A 64 -7.83 -1.66 -12.26
CA GLN A 64 -8.82 -2.33 -11.42
C GLN A 64 -9.89 -1.34 -10.95
N ASN A 65 -11.07 -1.86 -10.67
CA ASN A 65 -12.10 -1.09 -10.00
C ASN A 65 -11.79 -1.04 -8.50
N PHE A 66 -11.87 0.16 -7.94
CA PHE A 66 -11.64 0.38 -6.51
C PHE A 66 -12.90 0.97 -5.91
N TYR A 67 -13.41 0.33 -4.87
CA TYR A 67 -14.69 0.68 -4.24
C TYR A 67 -14.43 1.50 -2.99
N LEU A 68 -14.82 2.78 -3.02
CA LEU A 68 -14.61 3.70 -1.91
C LEU A 68 -15.56 3.41 -0.76
N GLY A 69 -15.06 3.51 0.45
CA GLY A 69 -15.81 3.34 1.68
C GLY A 69 -15.44 4.40 2.70
N HIS A 70 -15.90 4.22 3.93
CA HIS A 70 -15.56 5.12 5.03
C HIS A 70 -14.11 4.93 5.47
N ALA A 71 -13.41 6.05 5.70
CA ALA A 71 -12.03 6.08 6.18
C ALA A 71 -11.13 5.18 5.33
N ALA A 72 -10.49 4.20 5.94
CA ALA A 72 -9.54 3.29 5.30
C ALA A 72 -10.19 1.99 4.80
N SER A 73 -11.52 1.93 4.70
CA SER A 73 -12.24 0.68 4.39
C SER A 73 -12.48 0.42 2.91
N SER A 74 -11.93 1.23 2.03
CA SER A 74 -12.06 1.06 0.57
C SER A 74 -11.37 -0.22 0.09
N SER A 75 -11.86 -0.83 -0.98
CA SER A 75 -11.38 -2.15 -1.40
C SER A 75 -11.46 -2.36 -2.90
N LEU A 76 -10.61 -3.25 -3.42
CA LEU A 76 -10.73 -3.82 -4.75
C LEU A 76 -11.77 -4.95 -4.81
N ILE A 77 -12.21 -5.46 -3.67
CA ILE A 77 -13.11 -6.61 -3.60
C ILE A 77 -14.56 -6.18 -3.70
N TYR A 78 -15.22 -6.59 -4.78
CA TYR A 78 -16.66 -6.40 -4.92
C TYR A 78 -17.42 -7.27 -3.93
N GLY A 79 -18.47 -6.70 -3.33
CA GLY A 79 -19.34 -7.45 -2.40
C GLY A 79 -18.81 -7.53 -0.97
N LYS A 80 -17.68 -6.87 -0.66
CA LYS A 80 -17.21 -6.74 0.71
C LYS A 80 -18.29 -6.11 1.59
N THR A 81 -18.62 -6.73 2.72
CA THR A 81 -19.75 -6.30 3.57
C THR A 81 -19.38 -5.27 4.64
N ARG A 82 -18.09 -4.98 4.80
CA ARG A 82 -17.59 -4.02 5.81
C ARG A 82 -17.22 -2.69 5.14
N GLY A 83 -17.32 -1.60 5.88
CA GLY A 83 -16.84 -0.30 5.46
C GLY A 83 -17.80 0.52 4.60
N ASN A 84 -19.07 0.12 4.46
CA ASN A 84 -20.06 0.85 3.68
C ASN A 84 -19.56 1.24 2.28
N LEU A 85 -19.06 0.26 1.54
CA LEU A 85 -18.48 0.49 0.23
C LEU A 85 -19.57 0.89 -0.78
N ASP A 86 -19.24 1.84 -1.65
CA ASP A 86 -20.08 2.20 -2.79
C ASP A 86 -19.72 1.34 -3.99
N PHE A 87 -20.52 0.30 -4.26
CA PHE A 87 -20.33 -0.58 -5.40
C PHE A 87 -20.93 -0.05 -6.69
N THR A 88 -21.67 1.09 -6.64
CA THR A 88 -22.32 1.66 -7.83
C THR A 88 -21.41 2.60 -8.61
N ASN A 89 -20.43 3.20 -7.96
CA ASN A 89 -19.53 4.18 -8.55
C ASN A 89 -18.06 3.87 -8.23
N PRO A 90 -17.52 2.75 -8.73
CA PRO A 90 -16.11 2.46 -8.51
C PRO A 90 -15.24 3.47 -9.25
N ILE A 91 -14.08 3.77 -8.70
CA ILE A 91 -13.03 4.48 -9.42
C ILE A 91 -12.07 3.46 -10.01
N GLN A 92 -11.32 3.87 -11.03
CA GLN A 92 -10.30 3.01 -11.62
C GLN A 92 -8.94 3.40 -11.09
N VAL A 93 -8.16 2.39 -10.72
CA VAL A 93 -6.81 2.56 -10.20
C VAL A 93 -5.85 1.64 -10.93
N GLU A 94 -4.61 2.08 -11.06
CA GLU A 94 -3.54 1.24 -11.58
C GLU A 94 -3.15 0.22 -10.52
N SER A 95 -2.98 -1.04 -10.93
CA SER A 95 -2.58 -2.12 -10.03
C SER A 95 -1.23 -2.70 -10.41
N VAL A 96 -0.59 -3.36 -9.46
CA VAL A 96 0.67 -4.06 -9.64
C VAL A 96 0.54 -5.47 -9.10
N ASP A 97 1.09 -6.43 -9.87
CA ASP A 97 1.31 -7.79 -9.37
C ASP A 97 2.44 -7.71 -8.35
N ILE A 98 2.08 -7.75 -7.07
CA ILE A 98 3.05 -7.50 -6.00
C ILE A 98 4.10 -8.61 -5.90
N SER A 99 3.74 -9.84 -6.17
CA SER A 99 4.70 -10.96 -6.17
C SER A 99 5.77 -10.76 -7.22
N LYS A 100 5.36 -10.39 -8.43
CA LYS A 100 6.27 -10.07 -9.53
C LYS A 100 7.15 -8.87 -9.18
N TRP A 101 6.54 -7.81 -8.65
CA TRP A 101 7.25 -6.60 -8.28
C TRP A 101 8.34 -6.87 -7.23
N ILE A 102 8.02 -7.65 -6.21
CA ILE A 102 8.99 -8.03 -5.17
C ILE A 102 10.13 -8.83 -5.78
N THR A 103 9.81 -9.80 -6.63
CA THR A 103 10.82 -10.64 -7.28
C THR A 103 11.76 -9.84 -8.17
N GLU A 104 11.24 -8.83 -8.87
CA GLU A 104 12.03 -7.99 -9.77
C GLU A 104 12.88 -6.94 -9.05
N ASN A 105 12.46 -6.49 -7.87
CA ASN A 105 13.10 -5.38 -7.17
C ASN A 105 14.00 -5.78 -6.02
N PHE A 106 13.86 -7.00 -5.49
CA PHE A 106 14.65 -7.46 -4.36
C PHE A 106 15.33 -8.78 -4.66
N SER A 107 16.41 -9.05 -3.91
CA SER A 107 17.07 -10.35 -3.93
C SER A 107 16.74 -11.13 -2.66
N LYS A 108 17.06 -12.43 -2.66
CA LYS A 108 16.85 -13.27 -1.48
C LYS A 108 17.70 -12.84 -0.27
N ASP A 109 18.72 -12.03 -0.50
CA ASP A 109 19.59 -11.54 0.57
C ASP A 109 19.10 -10.24 1.19
N ASP A 110 18.06 -9.65 0.64
CA ASP A 110 17.46 -8.43 1.17
C ASP A 110 16.55 -8.75 2.37
N TYR A 111 16.58 -7.87 3.36
CA TYR A 111 15.74 -8.01 4.55
C TYR A 111 14.52 -7.11 4.41
N ILE A 112 13.34 -7.74 4.35
CA ILE A 112 12.09 -7.02 4.10
C ILE A 112 11.15 -7.24 5.27
N ILE A 113 10.67 -6.13 5.84
CA ILE A 113 9.54 -6.12 6.77
C ILE A 113 8.35 -5.62 5.97
N MET A 114 7.29 -6.39 5.96
CA MET A 114 6.08 -6.05 5.21
C MET A 114 4.91 -5.83 6.16
N LYS A 115 4.21 -4.71 5.97
CA LYS A 115 2.89 -4.49 6.55
C LYS A 115 1.89 -4.55 5.40
N MET A 116 0.85 -5.36 5.54
CA MET A 116 -0.16 -5.53 4.51
C MET A 116 -1.54 -5.25 5.10
N ASP A 117 -2.17 -4.18 4.64
CA ASP A 117 -3.50 -3.76 5.07
C ASP A 117 -4.24 -3.18 3.86
N ILE A 118 -4.66 -4.07 2.97
CA ILE A 118 -5.27 -3.74 1.67
C ILE A 118 -6.72 -4.18 1.59
N GLU A 119 -7.37 -4.27 2.73
CA GLU A 119 -8.82 -4.39 2.90
C GLU A 119 -9.47 -5.53 2.09
N GLY A 120 -9.01 -6.75 2.35
CA GLY A 120 -9.60 -7.96 1.78
C GLY A 120 -8.91 -8.48 0.55
N ALA A 121 -7.92 -7.76 0.03
CA ALA A 121 -7.13 -8.20 -1.13
C ALA A 121 -5.80 -8.88 -0.74
N GLU A 122 -5.60 -9.10 0.56
CA GLU A 122 -4.40 -9.80 1.07
C GLU A 122 -4.21 -11.24 0.46
#